data_873eaa0c719ff0d9fdfb1f467cae8a28
#
_entry.id   873eaa0c719ff0d9fdfb1f467cae8a28
#
_cell.length_a   1.000
_cell.length_b   1.000
_cell.length_c   1.000
_cell.angle_alpha   90.00
_cell.angle_beta   90.00
_cell.angle_gamma   90.00
#
_symmetry.space_group_name_H-M   'P 1'
#
loop_
_entity.id
_entity.type
_entity.pdbx_description
1 polymer ?
#
loop_
_entity_poly.entity_id
_entity_poly.type
_entity_poly.pdbx_seq_one_letter_code
_entity_poly.pdbx_strand_id
1 'polypeptide(L)'
;MHLGRVVGTLVASRKEPLMEGMKFLIVRQLDSENADTGSYVVAVDAVGAGEGEVVLYASGSSARQTELTRDRPVDAVVMAIVDSWDVGGDERYHKGREEGSKR
;
A
#
# COMPACT_ATOMS: atom_id res chain seq x y z
N MET A 1 -11.04 -1.13 -1.39
CA MET A 1 -9.67 -1.11 -1.95
C MET A 1 -9.26 0.32 -2.24
N HIS A 2 -8.01 0.61 -2.02
CA HIS A 2 -7.48 1.96 -2.17
C HIS A 2 -6.18 1.90 -2.96
N LEU A 3 -5.92 2.97 -3.71
CA LEU A 3 -4.62 3.17 -4.35
C LEU A 3 -3.73 3.90 -3.37
N GLY A 4 -2.45 3.56 -3.35
CA GLY A 4 -1.50 4.26 -2.50
C GLY A 4 -0.09 4.11 -3.02
N ARG A 5 0.79 4.97 -2.52
CA ARG A 5 2.22 4.88 -2.82
C ARG A 5 2.96 4.59 -1.53
N VAL A 6 3.84 3.62 -1.56
CA VAL A 6 4.68 3.30 -0.40
C VAL A 6 5.70 4.43 -0.26
N VAL A 7 5.64 5.14 0.85
CA VAL A 7 6.54 6.27 1.08
C VAL A 7 7.54 6.01 2.20
N GLY A 8 7.41 4.89 2.90
CA GLY A 8 8.36 4.57 3.94
C GLY A 8 8.07 3.23 4.56
N THR A 9 8.93 2.85 5.50
CA THR A 9 8.78 1.63 6.27
C THR A 9 8.71 2.00 7.74
N LEU A 10 8.11 1.10 8.53
CA LEU A 10 7.98 1.33 9.96
C LEU A 10 8.56 0.13 10.69
N VAL A 11 9.40 0.40 11.66
CA VAL A 11 10.03 -0.64 12.46
C VAL A 11 9.54 -0.50 13.90
N ALA A 12 8.99 -1.59 14.45
CA ALA A 12 8.54 -1.64 15.83
C ALA A 12 9.20 -2.85 16.48
N SER A 13 10.13 -2.59 17.41
CA SER A 13 10.88 -3.67 18.05
C SER A 13 10.08 -4.36 19.15
N ARG A 14 9.06 -3.71 19.69
CA ARG A 14 8.17 -4.32 20.68
C ARG A 14 6.74 -4.20 20.17
N LYS A 15 6.06 -5.33 20.07
CA LYS A 15 4.72 -5.35 19.52
C LYS A 15 3.97 -6.57 20.03
N GLU A 16 2.69 -6.53 19.81
CA GLU A 16 1.80 -7.61 20.19
C GLU A 16 2.21 -8.90 19.47
N PRO A 17 2.25 -10.05 20.17
CA PRO A 17 2.75 -11.29 19.54
C PRO A 17 2.06 -11.70 18.25
N LEU A 18 0.76 -11.38 18.09
CA LEU A 18 0.05 -11.74 16.86
C LEU A 18 0.54 -10.93 15.66
N MET A 19 1.37 -9.92 15.89
CA MET A 19 1.94 -9.10 14.81
C MET A 19 3.37 -9.46 14.48
N GLU A 20 3.92 -10.50 15.12
CA GLU A 20 5.29 -10.93 14.85
C GLU A 20 5.43 -11.40 13.42
N GLY A 21 6.56 -11.08 12.81
CA GLY A 21 6.86 -11.48 11.45
C GLY A 21 6.23 -10.61 10.39
N MET A 22 5.43 -9.63 10.78
CA MET A 22 4.80 -8.73 9.81
C MET A 22 5.74 -7.58 9.47
N LYS A 23 5.72 -7.19 8.20
CA LYS A 23 6.43 -6.03 7.72
C LYS A 23 5.42 -4.89 7.57
N PHE A 24 5.78 -3.72 8.07
CA PHE A 24 4.89 -2.56 8.07
C PHE A 24 5.39 -1.50 7.09
N LEU A 25 4.46 -0.95 6.33
CA LEU A 25 4.76 0.10 5.36
C LEU A 25 3.91 1.32 5.67
N ILE A 26 4.48 2.48 5.37
CA ILE A 26 3.72 3.73 5.42
C ILE A 26 3.28 4.01 3.99
N VAL A 27 1.96 4.11 3.80
CA VAL A 27 1.37 4.25 2.47
C VAL A 27 0.60 5.56 2.41
N ARG A 28 0.91 6.37 1.40
CA ARG A 28 0.18 7.59 1.12
C ARG A 28 -0.96 7.27 0.17
N GLN A 29 -2.17 7.66 0.51
CA GLN A 29 -3.32 7.39 -0.34
C GLN A 29 -3.29 8.26 -1.58
N LEU A 30 -3.60 7.66 -2.72
CA LEU A 30 -3.71 8.35 -4.00
C LEU A 30 -5.16 8.30 -4.47
N ASP A 31 -5.56 9.31 -5.24
CA ASP A 31 -6.86 9.27 -5.90
C ASP A 31 -6.69 8.69 -7.32
N SER A 32 -7.79 8.62 -8.07
CA SER A 32 -7.76 8.03 -9.41
C SER A 32 -6.94 8.83 -10.40
N GLU A 33 -6.61 10.08 -10.06
CA GLU A 33 -5.77 10.92 -10.91
C GLU A 33 -4.29 10.84 -10.54
N ASN A 34 -3.94 9.89 -9.67
CA ASN A 34 -2.58 9.71 -9.18
C ASN A 34 -2.11 10.89 -8.32
N ALA A 35 -3.05 11.56 -7.68
CA ALA A 35 -2.74 12.70 -6.82
C ALA A 35 -2.82 12.30 -5.36
N ASP A 36 -1.98 12.93 -4.55
CA ASP A 36 -1.92 12.71 -3.12
C ASP A 36 -3.18 13.27 -2.46
N THR A 37 -3.86 12.44 -1.67
CA THR A 37 -5.07 12.89 -0.99
C THR A 37 -4.77 13.53 0.37
N GLY A 38 -3.53 13.44 0.83
CA GLY A 38 -3.15 13.93 2.15
C GLY A 38 -3.35 12.92 3.26
N SER A 39 -3.87 11.74 2.95
CA SER A 39 -4.11 10.70 3.95
C SER A 39 -3.02 9.64 3.89
N TYR A 40 -2.65 9.13 5.06
CA TYR A 40 -1.63 8.09 5.18
C TYR A 40 -2.21 6.94 5.99
N VAL A 41 -1.64 5.77 5.78
CA VAL A 41 -2.03 4.59 6.54
C VAL A 41 -0.77 3.75 6.79
N VAL A 42 -0.76 3.04 7.90
CA VAL A 42 0.26 2.02 8.17
C VAL A 42 -0.38 0.68 7.77
N ALA A 43 0.25 -0.02 6.85
CA ALA A 43 -0.30 -1.26 6.31
C ALA A 43 0.71 -2.38 6.44
N VAL A 44 0.18 -3.60 6.60
CA VAL A 44 1.00 -4.80 6.57
C VAL A 44 1.28 -5.14 5.11
N ASP A 45 2.50 -5.56 4.83
CA ASP A 45 2.90 -5.90 3.47
C ASP A 45 2.72 -7.40 3.23
N ALA A 46 1.86 -7.76 2.28
CA ALA A 46 1.61 -9.16 1.93
C ALA A 46 2.24 -9.54 0.58
N VAL A 47 2.89 -8.60 -0.12
CA VAL A 47 3.34 -8.86 -1.50
C VAL A 47 4.80 -8.47 -1.76
N GLY A 48 5.50 -7.97 -0.75
CA GLY A 48 6.89 -7.57 -0.93
C GLY A 48 7.04 -6.24 -1.63
N ALA A 49 6.16 -5.29 -1.34
CA ALA A 49 6.23 -3.97 -1.96
C ALA A 49 7.40 -3.17 -1.39
N GLY A 50 7.97 -2.31 -2.22
CA GLY A 50 9.06 -1.46 -1.84
C GLY A 50 8.71 0.00 -1.89
N GLU A 51 9.57 0.82 -1.29
CA GLU A 51 9.39 2.26 -1.26
C GLU A 51 9.33 2.81 -2.69
N GLY A 52 8.39 3.70 -2.94
CA GLY A 52 8.18 4.30 -4.25
C GLY A 52 7.16 3.57 -5.11
N GLU A 53 6.82 2.32 -4.78
CA GLU A 53 5.87 1.56 -5.58
C GLU A 53 4.44 1.99 -5.29
N VAL A 54 3.60 1.93 -6.32
CA VAL A 54 2.17 2.15 -6.17
C VAL A 54 1.52 0.80 -5.91
N VAL A 55 0.59 0.77 -4.98
CA VAL A 55 0.00 -0.47 -4.50
C VAL A 55 -1.51 -0.34 -4.37
N LEU A 56 -2.17 -1.49 -4.33
CA LEU A 56 -3.55 -1.58 -3.85
C LEU A 56 -3.52 -2.06 -2.42
N TYR A 57 -4.28 -1.40 -1.56
CA TYR A 57 -4.39 -1.87 -0.19
C TYR A 57 -5.85 -1.94 0.23
N ALA A 58 -6.14 -2.88 1.12
CA ALA A 58 -7.46 -3.02 1.71
C ALA A 58 -7.41 -2.44 3.11
N SER A 59 -8.55 -1.98 3.61
CA SER A 59 -8.65 -1.44 4.97
C SER A 59 -9.87 -2.00 5.67
N GLY A 60 -9.92 -1.77 6.97
CA GLY A 60 -11.02 -2.25 7.80
C GLY A 60 -11.00 -3.77 7.89
N SER A 61 -12.17 -4.37 7.98
CA SER A 61 -12.27 -5.82 8.13
C SER A 61 -11.78 -6.57 6.88
N SER A 62 -11.82 -5.93 5.71
CA SER A 62 -11.30 -6.55 4.49
C SER A 62 -9.81 -6.84 4.59
N ALA A 63 -9.09 -6.05 5.38
CA ALA A 63 -7.66 -6.25 5.54
C ALA A 63 -7.31 -7.55 6.24
N ARG A 64 -8.28 -8.18 6.92
CA ARG A 64 -8.05 -9.43 7.64
C ARG A 64 -8.46 -10.67 6.83
N GLN A 65 -8.66 -10.50 5.52
CA GLN A 65 -9.10 -11.59 4.65
C GLN A 65 -7.96 -12.29 3.92
N THR A 66 -6.71 -11.94 4.18
CA THR A 66 -5.57 -12.61 3.54
C THR A 66 -5.04 -13.69 4.45
N GLU A 67 -4.26 -14.61 3.89
CA GLU A 67 -3.62 -15.65 4.71
C GLU A 67 -2.73 -15.06 5.80
N LEU A 68 -1.98 -14.02 5.44
CA LEU A 68 -1.07 -13.38 6.39
C LEU A 68 -1.81 -12.70 7.53
N THR A 69 -2.95 -12.08 7.23
CA THR A 69 -3.63 -11.21 8.20
C THR A 69 -4.83 -11.84 8.86
N ARG A 70 -5.18 -13.08 8.51
CA ARG A 70 -6.38 -13.73 9.04
C ARG A 70 -6.33 -13.77 10.57
N ASP A 71 -7.39 -13.27 11.19
CA ASP A 71 -7.54 -13.25 12.65
C ASP A 71 -6.42 -12.49 13.36
N ARG A 72 -5.79 -11.55 12.66
CA ARG A 72 -4.73 -10.73 13.23
C ARG A 72 -5.24 -9.31 13.44
N PRO A 73 -4.67 -8.57 14.42
CA PRO A 73 -5.17 -7.24 14.76
C PRO A 73 -4.63 -6.16 13.83
N VAL A 74 -4.93 -6.26 12.54
CA VAL A 74 -4.52 -5.27 11.54
C VAL A 74 -5.74 -4.80 10.77
N ASP A 75 -5.70 -3.56 10.31
CA ASP A 75 -6.81 -2.99 9.58
C ASP A 75 -6.39 -2.38 8.24
N ALA A 76 -5.18 -2.65 7.78
CA ALA A 76 -4.74 -2.27 6.44
C ALA A 76 -3.69 -3.25 5.96
N VAL A 77 -3.81 -3.70 4.73
CA VAL A 77 -2.86 -4.65 4.15
C VAL A 77 -2.64 -4.31 2.68
N VAL A 78 -1.37 -4.30 2.27
CA VAL A 78 -0.99 -4.11 0.87
C VAL A 78 -1.17 -5.45 0.16
N MET A 79 -2.01 -5.46 -0.86
CA MET A 79 -2.42 -6.69 -1.52
C MET A 79 -1.89 -6.85 -2.93
N ALA A 80 -1.46 -5.79 -3.58
CA ALA A 80 -0.98 -5.89 -4.96
C ALA A 80 -0.05 -4.72 -5.26
N ILE A 81 0.91 -4.97 -6.14
CA ILE A 81 1.76 -3.92 -6.69
C ILE A 81 1.16 -3.56 -8.04
N VAL A 82 0.88 -2.27 -8.24
CA VAL A 82 0.18 -1.78 -9.43
C VAL A 82 1.18 -1.45 -10.52
N ASP A 83 0.90 -1.93 -11.73
CA ASP A 83 1.75 -1.63 -12.89
C ASP A 83 1.26 -0.41 -13.67
N SER A 84 -0.04 -0.25 -13.79
CA SER A 84 -0.60 0.90 -14.51
C SER A 84 -2.10 0.99 -14.29
N TRP A 85 -2.67 2.17 -14.55
CA TRP A 85 -4.12 2.29 -14.69
C TRP A 85 -4.46 3.49 -15.53
N ASP A 86 -5.68 3.49 -16.08
CA ASP A 86 -6.18 4.60 -16.84
C ASP A 86 -7.56 5.01 -16.33
N VAL A 87 -7.98 6.18 -16.73
CA VAL A 87 -9.33 6.67 -16.48
C VAL A 87 -9.84 7.20 -17.82
N GLY A 88 -10.94 6.64 -18.30
CA GLY A 88 -11.52 7.05 -19.57
C GLY A 88 -10.59 6.87 -20.76
N GLY A 89 -9.69 5.90 -20.68
CA GLY A 89 -8.74 5.63 -21.74
C GLY A 89 -7.44 6.43 -21.65
N ASP A 90 -7.35 7.36 -20.69
CA ASP A 90 -6.13 8.16 -20.51
C ASP A 90 -5.34 7.58 -19.35
N GLU A 91 -4.10 7.22 -19.62
CA GLU A 91 -3.24 6.61 -18.61
C GLU A 91 -2.89 7.60 -17.52
N ARG A 92 -3.11 7.22 -16.27
CA ARG A 92 -2.79 8.04 -15.11
C ARG A 92 -1.49 7.63 -14.45
N TYR A 93 -1.09 6.38 -14.63
CA TYR A 93 0.12 5.85 -14.02
C TYR A 93 0.65 4.69 -14.83
N HIS A 94 1.95 4.64 -14.98
CA HIS A 94 2.63 3.50 -15.59
C HIS A 94 3.95 3.33 -14.88
N LYS A 95 4.15 2.19 -14.26
CA LYS A 95 5.34 1.93 -13.45
C LYS A 95 6.59 2.13 -14.30
N GLY A 96 7.55 2.87 -13.74
CA GLY A 96 8.79 3.17 -14.42
C GLY A 96 8.74 4.35 -15.36
N ARG A 97 7.58 5.00 -15.50
CA ARG A 97 7.44 6.14 -16.41
C ARG A 97 7.10 7.44 -15.73
N GLU A 98 6.92 7.45 -14.45
CA GLU A 98 6.61 8.71 -13.84
C GLU A 98 7.84 9.47 -13.67
N GLU A 99 8.03 9.80 -13.75
CA GLU A 99 8.93 10.42 -13.45
C GLU A 99 9.68 10.80 -13.50
N GLY A 100 9.40 10.28 -13.84
CA GLY A 100 10.17 10.62 -13.83
C GLY A 100 10.54 11.49 -13.37
N SER A 101 10.11 11.38 -13.47
CA SER A 101 10.13 12.13 -13.13
C SER A 101 10.63 12.72 -12.27
N LYS A 102 10.60 12.77 -11.80
CA LYS A 102 11.09 13.44 -11.02
C LYS A 102 12.16 12.98 -10.43
N ARG A 103 12.73 12.50 -10.76
CA ARG A 103 13.74 11.99 -10.13
C ARG A 103 14.87 12.65 -10.32
#